data_ee17034e4094c5368ac53b3f7c0c8ad4
#
_entry.id   ee17034e4094c5368ac53b3f7c0c8ad4
#
_cell.length_a   1.000
_cell.length_b   1.000
_cell.length_c   1.000
_cell.angle_alpha   90.00
_cell.angle_beta   90.00
_cell.angle_gamma   90.00
#
_symmetry.space_group_name_H-M   'P 1'
#
loop_
_entity.id
_entity.type
_entity.pdbx_description
1 polymer ?
#
loop_
_entity_poly.entity_id
_entity_poly.type
_entity_poly.pdbx_seq_one_letter_code
_entity_poly.pdbx_strand_id
1 'polypeptide(L)'
;MTKNAKIKTLSLSNPSSITCLANDYGYEEWVKKNIEYFVSNKDLVILISSSGSSKNMINAAKYCKAENIFLTTFTGFKEDNPLKKLGDHNFWVNSFGYNLVENIHQVWLLAIVDMIIGKYEYPAN
;
A
#
# COMPACT_ATOMS: atom_id res chain seq x y z
N MET A 1 4.55 11.36 -4.87
CA MET A 1 3.20 11.92 -5.12
C MET A 1 3.04 13.33 -4.59
N THR A 2 3.28 13.63 -3.31
CA THR A 2 2.99 14.96 -2.74
C THR A 2 3.65 16.11 -3.48
N LYS A 3 4.96 16.03 -3.73
CA LYS A 3 5.71 17.08 -4.42
C LYS A 3 5.25 17.24 -5.88
N ASN A 4 5.20 16.16 -6.63
CA ASN A 4 5.10 16.18 -8.08
C ASN A 4 3.65 16.21 -8.57
N ALA A 5 2.80 15.33 -8.04
CA ALA A 5 1.38 15.27 -8.39
C ALA A 5 0.50 16.19 -7.53
N LYS A 6 1.06 16.88 -6.53
CA LYS A 6 0.34 17.76 -5.58
C LYS A 6 -0.79 17.06 -4.81
N ILE A 7 -0.74 15.74 -4.71
CA ILE A 7 -1.68 14.93 -3.94
C ILE A 7 -1.09 14.72 -2.54
N LYS A 8 -1.79 15.11 -1.50
CA LYS A 8 -1.37 14.82 -0.12
C LYS A 8 -1.20 13.33 0.05
N THR A 9 0.01 12.91 0.35
CA THR A 9 0.34 11.49 0.52
C THR A 9 1.15 11.33 1.80
N LEU A 10 0.74 10.42 2.66
CA LEU A 10 1.39 10.11 3.93
C LEU A 10 1.85 8.67 3.93
N SER A 11 3.11 8.45 4.30
CA SER A 11 3.58 7.11 4.66
C SER A 11 3.36 6.88 6.16
N LEU A 12 2.64 5.83 6.49
CA LEU A 12 2.38 5.44 7.89
C LEU A 12 3.47 4.53 8.46
N SER A 13 4.59 4.37 7.74
CA SER A 13 5.72 3.50 8.12
C SER A 13 6.78 4.24 8.95
N ASN A 14 6.41 5.19 9.77
CA ASN A 14 7.33 5.87 10.68
C ASN A 14 7.82 4.88 11.76
N PRO A 15 9.13 4.72 11.98
CA PRO A 15 9.67 3.75 12.95
C PRO A 15 9.12 3.90 14.35
N SER A 16 8.95 5.14 14.84
CA SER A 16 8.39 5.40 16.18
C SER A 16 6.94 4.94 16.28
N SER A 17 6.14 5.16 15.25
CA SER A 17 4.75 4.69 15.18
C SER A 17 4.69 3.16 15.13
N ILE A 18 5.54 2.52 14.33
CA ILE A 18 5.60 1.05 14.24
C ILE A 18 5.96 0.46 15.60
N THR A 19 7.01 0.95 16.26
CA THR A 19 7.45 0.41 17.55
C THR A 19 6.41 0.63 18.63
N CYS A 20 5.80 1.80 18.74
CA CYS A 20 4.75 2.09 19.70
C CYS A 20 3.53 1.18 19.50
N LEU A 21 2.96 1.19 18.29
CA LEU A 21 1.73 0.43 18.02
C LEU A 21 1.96 -1.09 18.03
N ALA A 22 3.12 -1.57 17.60
CA ALA A 22 3.45 -2.98 17.67
C ALA A 22 3.67 -3.44 19.12
N ASN A 23 4.23 -2.59 19.99
CA ASN A 23 4.36 -2.89 21.41
C ASN A 23 3.00 -2.94 22.12
N ASP A 24 2.12 -2.00 21.84
CA ASP A 24 0.86 -1.85 22.56
C ASP A 24 -0.24 -2.79 22.05
N TYR A 25 -0.28 -3.06 20.74
CA TYR A 25 -1.36 -3.82 20.08
C TYR A 25 -0.91 -5.11 19.41
N GLY A 26 0.39 -5.35 19.32
CA GLY A 26 0.98 -6.46 18.57
C GLY A 26 1.31 -6.11 17.12
N TYR A 27 2.35 -6.79 16.58
CA TYR A 27 2.85 -6.53 15.22
C TYR A 27 1.79 -6.74 14.12
N GLU A 28 0.83 -7.60 14.35
CA GLU A 28 -0.23 -7.89 13.39
C GLU A 28 -1.28 -6.77 13.28
N GLU A 29 -1.32 -5.85 14.25
CA GLU A 29 -2.32 -4.79 14.34
C GLU A 29 -1.77 -3.38 14.02
N TRP A 30 -0.46 -3.16 14.02
CA TRP A 30 0.11 -1.82 13.92
C TRP A 30 -0.31 -1.06 12.64
N VAL A 31 -0.43 -1.74 11.49
CA VAL A 31 -0.86 -1.09 10.23
C VAL A 31 -2.31 -0.65 10.33
N LYS A 32 -3.18 -1.54 10.81
CA LYS A 32 -4.59 -1.26 11.05
C LYS A 32 -4.75 -0.07 12.00
N LYS A 33 -4.00 -0.05 13.12
CA LYS A 33 -4.05 1.05 14.10
C LYS A 33 -3.61 2.38 13.52
N ASN A 34 -2.58 2.41 12.68
CA ASN A 34 -2.22 3.63 11.95
C ASN A 34 -3.37 4.11 11.05
N ILE A 35 -4.03 3.21 10.34
CA ILE A 35 -5.17 3.57 9.50
C ILE A 35 -6.31 4.11 10.36
N GLU A 36 -6.65 3.47 11.48
CA GLU A 36 -7.69 3.94 12.42
C GLU A 36 -7.46 5.37 12.89
N TYR A 37 -6.20 5.77 13.12
CA TYR A 37 -5.87 7.10 13.65
C TYR A 37 -5.77 8.20 12.59
N PHE A 38 -5.38 7.86 11.36
CA PHE A 38 -4.99 8.89 10.39
C PHE A 38 -5.80 8.89 9.09
N VAL A 39 -6.66 7.90 8.87
CA VAL A 39 -7.35 7.70 7.60
C VAL A 39 -8.87 7.78 7.77
N SER A 40 -9.54 8.38 6.82
CA SER A 40 -11.00 8.48 6.73
C SER A 40 -11.52 7.77 5.46
N ASN A 41 -12.84 7.64 5.33
CA ASN A 41 -13.48 7.07 4.15
C ASN A 41 -13.41 7.98 2.88
N LYS A 42 -12.80 9.16 3.00
CA LYS A 42 -12.51 10.06 1.87
C LYS A 42 -11.10 9.87 1.31
N ASP A 43 -10.30 9.03 1.94
CA ASP A 43 -8.92 8.78 1.59
C ASP A 43 -8.79 7.47 0.78
N LEU A 44 -7.69 7.37 0.04
CA LEU A 44 -7.25 6.15 -0.62
C LEU A 44 -6.13 5.53 0.19
N VAL A 45 -6.29 4.26 0.57
CA VAL A 45 -5.22 3.46 1.18
C VAL A 45 -4.52 2.62 0.13
N ILE A 46 -3.19 2.62 0.15
CA ILE A 46 -2.37 1.73 -0.66
C ILE A 46 -1.62 0.77 0.27
N LEU A 47 -1.88 -0.53 0.15
CA LEU A 47 -1.16 -1.58 0.86
C LEU A 47 -0.26 -2.35 -0.09
N ILE A 48 1.02 -2.46 0.27
CA ILE A 48 2.05 -3.12 -0.54
C ILE A 48 2.60 -4.31 0.24
N SER A 49 2.47 -5.52 -0.33
CA SER A 49 2.99 -6.75 0.26
C SER A 49 3.35 -7.75 -0.83
N SER A 50 4.62 -8.05 -1.01
CA SER A 50 5.09 -8.96 -2.07
C SER A 50 4.39 -10.32 -2.03
N SER A 51 4.18 -10.91 -0.85
CA SER A 51 3.48 -12.19 -0.69
C SER A 51 1.96 -12.07 -0.68
N GLY A 52 1.42 -10.88 -0.33
CA GLY A 52 -0.01 -10.69 -0.10
C GLY A 52 -0.59 -11.50 1.06
N SER A 53 0.27 -12.05 1.94
CA SER A 53 -0.13 -12.98 3.02
C SER A 53 0.25 -12.48 4.42
N SER A 54 0.87 -11.33 4.55
CA SER A 54 1.27 -10.74 5.83
C SER A 54 0.05 -10.35 6.66
N LYS A 55 -0.06 -10.87 7.88
CA LYS A 55 -1.24 -10.70 8.74
C LYS A 55 -1.55 -9.24 9.04
N ASN A 56 -0.54 -8.40 9.30
CA ASN A 56 -0.72 -6.97 9.51
C ASN A 56 -1.38 -6.27 8.32
N MET A 57 -1.00 -6.62 7.09
CA MET A 57 -1.61 -6.08 5.87
C MET A 57 -3.03 -6.60 5.66
N ILE A 58 -3.28 -7.88 5.96
CA ILE A 58 -4.62 -8.48 5.86
C ILE A 58 -5.58 -7.84 6.88
N ASN A 59 -5.14 -7.63 8.13
CA ASN A 59 -5.94 -6.99 9.15
C ASN A 59 -6.28 -5.54 8.78
N ALA A 60 -5.30 -4.80 8.25
CA ALA A 60 -5.50 -3.46 7.73
C ALA A 60 -6.50 -3.42 6.56
N ALA A 61 -6.38 -4.35 5.61
CA ALA A 61 -7.29 -4.45 4.47
C ALA A 61 -8.73 -4.77 4.89
N LYS A 62 -8.91 -5.68 5.85
CA LYS A 62 -10.23 -6.00 6.41
C LYS A 62 -10.87 -4.78 7.08
N TYR A 63 -10.08 -4.00 7.80
CA TYR A 63 -10.53 -2.75 8.42
C TYR A 63 -10.95 -1.74 7.35
N CYS A 64 -10.15 -1.50 6.31
CA CYS A 64 -10.53 -0.62 5.21
C CYS A 64 -11.87 -1.00 4.60
N LYS A 65 -12.09 -2.31 4.39
CA LYS A 65 -13.35 -2.83 3.86
C LYS A 65 -14.55 -2.56 4.79
N ALA A 66 -14.37 -2.78 6.09
CA ALA A 66 -15.42 -2.56 7.10
C ALA A 66 -15.82 -1.09 7.19
N GLU A 67 -14.85 -0.17 7.05
CA GLU A 67 -15.07 1.28 7.15
C GLU A 67 -15.34 1.95 5.80
N ASN A 68 -15.51 1.18 4.71
CA ASN A 68 -15.71 1.70 3.35
C ASN A 68 -14.60 2.66 2.89
N ILE A 69 -13.35 2.37 3.27
CA ILE A 69 -12.14 3.08 2.82
C ILE A 69 -11.67 2.44 1.53
N PHE A 70 -11.50 3.22 0.47
CA PHE A 70 -11.06 2.71 -0.82
C PHE A 70 -9.64 2.16 -0.74
N LEU A 71 -9.45 0.92 -1.17
CA LEU A 71 -8.21 0.16 -1.00
C LEU A 71 -7.60 -0.25 -2.33
N THR A 72 -6.37 0.16 -2.57
CA THR A 72 -5.52 -0.37 -3.65
C THR A 72 -4.45 -1.28 -3.07
N THR A 73 -4.25 -2.45 -3.66
CA THR A 73 -3.22 -3.40 -3.23
C THR A 73 -2.17 -3.63 -4.30
N PHE A 74 -0.92 -3.76 -3.87
CA PHE A 74 0.21 -4.18 -4.69
C PHE A 74 0.73 -5.49 -4.14
N THR A 75 0.63 -6.57 -4.92
CA THR A 75 0.98 -7.93 -4.49
C THR A 75 1.76 -8.69 -5.56
N GLY A 76 2.33 -9.80 -5.18
CA GLY A 76 2.96 -10.77 -6.08
C GLY A 76 2.64 -12.19 -5.64
N PHE A 77 3.54 -13.12 -5.95
CA PHE A 77 3.51 -14.54 -5.59
C PHE A 77 2.23 -15.22 -6.10
N LYS A 78 1.43 -15.78 -5.20
CA LYS A 78 0.21 -16.50 -5.56
C LYS A 78 -0.85 -15.55 -6.10
N GLU A 79 -1.47 -15.92 -7.21
CA GLU A 79 -2.53 -15.13 -7.83
C GLU A 79 -3.75 -14.96 -6.92
N ASP A 80 -4.03 -15.95 -6.11
CA ASP A 80 -5.16 -16.00 -5.19
C ASP A 80 -4.82 -15.52 -3.78
N ASN A 81 -3.74 -14.72 -3.60
CA ASN A 81 -3.32 -14.26 -2.29
C ASN A 81 -4.42 -13.46 -1.56
N PRO A 82 -4.47 -13.54 -0.23
CA PRO A 82 -5.55 -12.95 0.57
C PRO A 82 -5.67 -11.43 0.44
N LEU A 83 -4.54 -10.72 0.34
CA LEU A 83 -4.56 -9.25 0.27
C LEU A 83 -5.16 -8.77 -1.05
N LYS A 84 -4.80 -9.41 -2.18
CA LYS A 84 -5.38 -9.12 -3.49
C LYS A 84 -6.90 -9.25 -3.48
N LYS A 85 -7.45 -10.25 -2.80
CA LYS A 85 -8.91 -10.48 -2.71
C LYS A 85 -9.67 -9.40 -1.94
N LEU A 86 -8.97 -8.60 -1.13
CA LEU A 86 -9.56 -7.55 -0.31
C LEU A 86 -9.50 -6.18 -0.97
N GLY A 87 -8.60 -5.95 -1.93
CA GLY A 87 -8.45 -4.67 -2.60
C GLY A 87 -9.57 -4.37 -3.59
N ASP A 88 -9.97 -3.13 -3.67
CA ASP A 88 -10.89 -2.63 -4.71
C ASP A 88 -10.16 -2.52 -6.06
N HIS A 89 -8.91 -2.04 -6.05
CA HIS A 89 -7.97 -2.14 -7.16
C HIS A 89 -6.76 -2.97 -6.78
N ASN A 90 -6.28 -3.80 -7.71
CA ASN A 90 -5.20 -4.75 -7.44
C ASN A 90 -4.14 -4.73 -8.55
N PHE A 91 -2.91 -4.50 -8.17
CA PHE A 91 -1.72 -4.63 -8.99
C PHE A 91 -0.97 -5.89 -8.57
N TRP A 92 -0.98 -6.91 -9.39
CA TRP A 92 -0.37 -8.21 -9.08
C TRP A 92 0.73 -8.56 -10.06
N VAL A 93 1.89 -8.95 -9.52
CA VAL A 93 3.05 -9.40 -10.29
C VAL A 93 3.12 -10.92 -10.26
N ASN A 94 3.04 -11.57 -11.42
CA ASN A 94 3.19 -13.02 -11.54
C ASN A 94 4.66 -13.44 -11.38
N SER A 95 5.16 -13.40 -10.15
CA SER A 95 6.52 -13.82 -9.81
C SER A 95 6.61 -14.18 -8.32
N PHE A 96 7.49 -15.13 -7.99
CA PHE A 96 7.85 -15.50 -6.62
C PHE A 96 9.18 -14.88 -6.16
N GLY A 97 9.82 -14.08 -6.99
CA GLY A 97 11.07 -13.38 -6.65
C GLY A 97 10.79 -12.03 -6.00
N TYR A 98 11.19 -11.86 -4.72
CA TYR A 98 11.03 -10.60 -3.99
C TYR A 98 11.58 -9.41 -4.77
N ASN A 99 12.84 -9.48 -5.22
CA ASN A 99 13.48 -8.39 -5.95
C ASN A 99 12.70 -7.96 -7.18
N LEU A 100 12.17 -8.93 -7.94
CA LEU A 100 11.39 -8.63 -9.14
C LEU A 100 10.05 -7.97 -8.78
N VAL A 101 9.33 -8.55 -7.83
CA VAL A 101 8.02 -8.03 -7.39
C VAL A 101 8.14 -6.61 -6.85
N GLU A 102 9.10 -6.36 -5.96
CA GLU A 102 9.27 -5.06 -5.31
C GLU A 102 9.73 -3.97 -6.28
N ASN A 103 10.64 -4.30 -7.20
CA ASN A 103 11.05 -3.34 -8.24
C ASN A 103 9.91 -3.01 -9.21
N ILE A 104 9.11 -4.00 -9.60
CA ILE A 104 7.94 -3.75 -10.46
C ILE A 104 6.91 -2.86 -9.73
N HIS A 105 6.64 -3.12 -8.45
CA HIS A 105 5.77 -2.25 -7.64
C HIS A 105 6.27 -0.80 -7.64
N GLN A 106 7.58 -0.60 -7.47
CA GLN A 106 8.17 0.74 -7.51
C GLN A 106 8.01 1.39 -8.89
N VAL A 107 8.28 0.66 -9.98
CA VAL A 107 8.10 1.15 -11.34
C VAL A 107 6.66 1.56 -11.60
N TRP A 108 5.68 0.74 -11.20
CA TRP A 108 4.27 1.09 -11.35
C TRP A 108 3.87 2.33 -10.56
N LEU A 109 4.35 2.47 -9.31
CA LEU A 109 4.07 3.66 -8.50
C LEU A 109 4.63 4.94 -9.12
N LEU A 110 5.82 4.87 -9.73
CA LEU A 110 6.41 6.00 -10.46
C LEU A 110 5.63 6.31 -11.73
N ALA A 111 5.27 5.29 -12.52
CA ALA A 111 4.47 5.45 -13.72
C ALA A 111 3.08 6.07 -13.42
N ILE A 112 2.45 5.68 -12.31
CA ILE A 112 1.19 6.29 -11.85
C ILE A 112 1.38 7.79 -11.56
N VAL A 113 2.51 8.18 -10.97
CA VAL A 113 2.82 9.60 -10.74
C VAL A 113 2.92 10.36 -12.07
N ASP A 114 3.67 9.82 -13.04
CA ASP A 114 3.82 10.42 -14.36
C ASP A 114 2.48 10.54 -15.11
N MET A 115 1.65 9.50 -15.00
CA MET A 115 0.29 9.53 -15.58
C MET A 115 -0.59 10.62 -14.95
N ILE A 116 -0.53 10.80 -13.65
CA ILE A 116 -1.32 11.82 -12.94
C ILE A 116 -0.88 13.24 -13.34
N ILE A 117 0.42 13.46 -13.50
CA ILE A 117 0.96 14.77 -13.90
C ILE A 117 0.88 15.01 -15.43
N GLY A 118 0.60 13.98 -16.22
CA GLY A 118 0.47 14.06 -17.67
C GLY A 118 1.78 14.22 -18.43
N LYS A 119 2.92 13.97 -17.79
CA LYS A 119 4.27 14.05 -18.39
C LYS A 119 5.27 13.22 -17.57
N TYR A 120 6.42 12.94 -18.16
CA TYR A 120 7.53 12.36 -17.39
C TYR A 120 8.08 13.41 -16.42
N GLU A 121 8.22 13.03 -15.15
CA GLU A 121 8.75 13.94 -14.12
C GLU A 121 10.25 14.21 -14.30
N TYR A 122 11.00 13.21 -14.78
CA TYR A 122 12.44 13.30 -15.06
C TYR A 122 12.73 12.84 -16.49
N PRO A 123 12.36 13.67 -17.50
CA PRO A 123 12.61 13.31 -18.90
C PRO A 123 14.13 13.31 -19.19
N ALA A 124 14.55 12.48 -20.14
CA ALA A 124 15.87 12.61 -20.73
C ALA A 124 15.95 13.92 -21.51
N ASN A 125 17.04 14.67 -21.34
CA ASN A 125 17.32 15.89 -22.11
C ASN A 125 17.76 15.55 -23.54
#